data_bef3b392fca6da2c09c9f2c1dc888d4d
#
_entry.id   bef3b392fca6da2c09c9f2c1dc888d4d
#
_cell.length_a   1.000
_cell.length_b   1.000
_cell.length_c   1.000
_cell.angle_alpha   90.00
_cell.angle_beta   90.00
_cell.angle_gamma   90.00
#
_symmetry.space_group_name_H-M   'P 1'
#
loop_
_entity.id
_entity.type
_entity.pdbx_description
1 polymer ?
#
loop_
_entity_poly.entity_id
_entity_poly.type
_entity_poly.pdbx_seq_one_letter_code
_entity_poly.pdbx_strand_id
1 'polypeptide(L)'
;MLFRSPILENAIYYGVGNMDEDDGGMIIVSGKKKDEDILITIEDNGMGMREEVLENILTDNSKVPKHGSGVGVINVHSRIRLMFGEEYGLSIESEPDEGTRVTIRIPAIPYTPENAEALELQKYIQRRPGR
;
A
#
# COMPACT_ATOMS: atom_id res chain seq x y z
N MET A 1 4.01 -20.85 2.55
CA MET A 1 4.15 -19.58 1.82
C MET A 1 3.95 -18.41 2.76
N LEU A 2 4.94 -17.55 2.82
CA LEU A 2 4.82 -16.39 3.68
C LEU A 2 3.99 -15.31 3.00
N PHE A 3 2.97 -14.87 3.68
CA PHE A 3 2.17 -13.75 3.22
C PHE A 3 2.84 -12.44 3.68
N ARG A 4 3.09 -11.57 2.74
CA ARG A 4 3.69 -10.27 3.05
C ARG A 4 2.79 -9.14 2.56
N SER A 5 2.65 -8.14 3.39
CA SER A 5 2.00 -6.90 3.02
C SER A 5 3.04 -5.79 3.05
N PRO A 6 3.50 -5.30 1.89
CA PRO A 6 4.49 -4.22 1.87
C PRO A 6 4.02 -2.97 2.61
N ILE A 7 2.72 -2.72 2.63
CA ILE A 7 2.17 -1.54 3.29
C ILE A 7 2.23 -1.69 4.80
N LEU A 8 1.85 -2.86 5.34
CA LEU A 8 1.96 -3.12 6.76
C LEU A 8 3.42 -3.21 7.21
N GLU A 9 4.27 -3.84 6.41
CA GLU A 9 5.70 -3.87 6.71
C GLU A 9 6.28 -2.46 6.80
N ASN A 10 5.83 -1.58 5.91
CA ASN A 10 6.23 -0.19 5.92
C ASN A 10 5.87 0.49 7.25
N ALA A 11 4.62 0.33 7.68
CA ALA A 11 4.15 0.91 8.92
C ALA A 11 4.91 0.35 10.11
N ILE A 12 5.19 -0.96 10.12
CA ILE A 12 5.88 -1.63 11.24
C ILE A 12 7.34 -1.21 11.31
N TYR A 13 8.07 -1.28 10.19
CA TYR A 13 9.51 -1.08 10.21
C TYR A 13 9.94 0.37 10.11
N TYR A 14 9.23 1.18 9.34
CA TYR A 14 9.63 2.56 9.07
C TYR A 14 8.75 3.59 9.76
N GLY A 15 7.53 3.22 10.09
CA GLY A 15 6.65 4.07 10.88
C GLY A 15 6.95 3.93 12.35
N VAL A 16 6.38 2.93 12.98
CA VAL A 16 6.44 2.78 14.44
C VAL A 16 7.67 2.05 14.96
N GLY A 17 8.36 1.29 14.10
CA GLY A 17 9.51 0.50 14.53
C GLY A 17 10.70 1.31 15.02
N ASN A 18 10.78 2.58 14.65
CA ASN A 18 11.84 3.48 15.06
C ASN A 18 11.45 4.41 16.20
N MET A 19 10.26 4.22 16.76
CA MET A 19 9.80 5.03 17.89
C MET A 19 10.38 4.50 19.19
N ASP A 20 10.57 5.39 20.16
CA ASP A 20 10.96 5.00 21.51
C ASP A 20 9.82 4.21 22.16
N GLU A 21 10.17 3.29 23.04
CA GLU A 21 9.18 2.44 23.71
C GLU A 21 8.11 3.25 24.44
N ASP A 22 8.48 4.41 24.96
CA ASP A 22 7.57 5.26 25.72
C ASP A 22 6.59 6.04 24.83
N ASP A 23 6.86 6.13 23.53
CA ASP A 23 6.02 6.91 22.62
C ASP A 23 4.75 6.19 22.15
N GLY A 24 4.69 4.88 22.37
CA GLY A 24 3.48 4.12 22.07
C GLY A 24 3.12 4.05 20.58
N GLY A 25 3.91 3.31 19.80
CA GLY A 25 3.60 3.13 18.38
C GLY A 25 2.25 2.48 18.17
N MET A 26 1.47 3.01 17.20
CA MET A 26 0.14 2.55 16.92
C MET A 26 -0.05 2.41 15.41
N ILE A 27 -0.67 1.31 14.98
CA ILE A 27 -1.06 1.08 13.60
C ILE A 27 -2.55 0.77 13.59
N ILE A 28 -3.31 1.50 12.80
CA ILE A 28 -4.75 1.30 12.68
C ILE A 28 -5.06 0.90 11.24
N VAL A 29 -5.72 -0.24 11.08
CA VAL A 29 -6.20 -0.71 9.78
C VAL A 29 -7.71 -0.64 9.79
N SER A 30 -8.28 0.03 8.80
CA SER A 30 -9.72 0.15 8.67
C SER A 30 -10.13 -0.03 7.22
N GLY A 31 -11.39 -0.37 7.01
CA GLY A 31 -11.91 -0.53 5.67
C GLY A 31 -13.36 -0.10 5.61
N LYS A 32 -13.77 0.42 4.47
CA LYS A 32 -15.17 0.79 4.25
C LYS A 32 -15.50 0.65 2.78
N LYS A 33 -16.77 0.39 2.52
CA LYS A 33 -17.30 0.44 1.16
C LYS A 33 -17.88 1.83 0.93
N LYS A 34 -17.49 2.45 -0.17
CA LYS A 34 -18.01 3.75 -0.57
C LYS A 34 -18.41 3.66 -2.03
N ASP A 35 -19.70 3.79 -2.29
CA ASP A 35 -20.29 3.60 -3.63
C ASP A 35 -19.92 2.21 -4.17
N GLU A 36 -19.23 2.12 -5.28
CA GLU A 36 -18.82 0.86 -5.87
C GLU A 36 -17.38 0.50 -5.55
N ASP A 37 -16.76 1.22 -4.62
CA ASP A 37 -15.36 1.03 -4.27
C ASP A 37 -15.20 0.57 -2.83
N ILE A 38 -14.04 -0.02 -2.57
CA ILE A 38 -13.59 -0.35 -1.22
C ILE A 38 -12.37 0.50 -0.94
N LEU A 39 -12.38 1.17 0.21
CA LEU A 39 -11.26 1.94 0.69
C LEU A 39 -10.68 1.27 1.92
N ILE A 40 -9.40 0.91 1.86
CA ILE A 40 -8.68 0.32 2.99
C ILE A 40 -7.63 1.34 3.42
N THR A 41 -7.66 1.70 4.69
CA THR A 41 -6.77 2.73 5.23
C THR A 41 -5.85 2.10 6.26
N ILE A 42 -4.56 2.36 6.13
CA ILE A 42 -3.55 1.92 7.08
C ILE A 42 -2.85 3.17 7.60
N GLU A 43 -3.04 3.45 8.88
CA GLU A 43 -2.47 4.62 9.53
C GLU A 43 -1.46 4.21 10.59
N ASP A 44 -0.35 4.92 10.65
CA ASP A 44 0.59 4.80 11.76
C ASP A 44 0.89 6.18 12.35
N ASN A 45 1.32 6.18 13.60
CA ASN A 45 1.74 7.40 14.28
C ASN A 45 3.26 7.50 14.39
N GLY A 46 3.95 6.96 13.40
CA GLY A 46 5.40 6.88 13.39
C GLY A 46 6.09 8.15 12.92
N MET A 47 7.25 7.97 12.31
CA MET A 47 8.12 9.09 11.94
C MET A 47 7.60 9.92 10.77
N GLY A 48 6.72 9.36 9.95
CA GLY A 48 6.26 10.03 8.76
C GLY A 48 7.33 10.10 7.67
N MET A 49 7.07 10.89 6.65
CA MET A 49 7.97 11.06 5.51
C MET A 49 8.23 12.52 5.23
N ARG A 50 9.43 12.80 4.74
CA ARG A 50 9.75 14.12 4.22
C ARG A 50 8.95 14.36 2.95
N GLU A 51 8.63 15.61 2.70
CA GLU A 51 7.85 15.99 1.52
C GLU A 51 8.46 15.48 0.22
N GLU A 52 9.78 15.57 0.07
CA GLU A 52 10.43 15.09 -1.16
C GLU A 52 10.32 13.60 -1.38
N VAL A 53 10.28 12.81 -0.31
CA VAL A 53 10.07 11.36 -0.40
C VAL A 53 8.61 11.10 -0.76
N LEU A 54 7.69 11.78 -0.09
CA LEU A 54 6.27 11.61 -0.31
C LEU A 54 5.86 11.94 -1.75
N GLU A 55 6.41 13.00 -2.33
CA GLU A 55 6.10 13.40 -3.70
C GLU A 55 6.48 12.34 -4.73
N ASN A 56 7.50 11.55 -4.45
CA ASN A 56 8.07 10.62 -5.41
C ASN A 56 7.79 9.15 -5.13
N ILE A 57 7.23 8.83 -3.97
CA ILE A 57 7.12 7.44 -3.53
C ILE A 57 6.27 6.56 -4.47
N LEU A 58 5.32 7.14 -5.16
CA LEU A 58 4.47 6.40 -6.11
C LEU A 58 4.87 6.63 -7.58
N THR A 59 5.87 7.44 -7.85
CA THR A 59 6.21 7.82 -9.22
C THR A 59 7.67 7.59 -9.59
N ASP A 60 8.59 7.70 -8.63
CA ASP A 60 10.01 7.65 -8.92
C ASP A 60 10.78 6.90 -7.85
N ASN A 61 11.24 5.70 -8.18
CA ASN A 61 12.01 4.86 -7.28
C ASN A 61 13.42 5.36 -7.01
N SER A 62 13.93 6.28 -7.83
CA SER A 62 15.32 6.71 -7.71
C SER A 62 15.62 7.47 -6.43
N LYS A 63 14.61 8.13 -5.85
CA LYS A 63 14.75 8.92 -4.64
C LYS A 63 14.29 8.20 -3.37
N VAL A 64 13.87 6.96 -3.51
CA VAL A 64 13.41 6.16 -2.39
C VAL A 64 14.55 5.31 -1.87
N PRO A 65 14.73 5.19 -0.57
CA PRO A 65 15.81 4.35 -0.01
C PRO A 65 15.73 2.91 -0.52
N LYS A 66 16.87 2.35 -0.88
CA LYS A 66 16.94 0.99 -1.42
C LYS A 66 16.52 -0.09 -0.42
N HIS A 67 16.63 0.21 0.85
CA HIS A 67 16.21 -0.69 1.91
C HIS A 67 14.89 -0.25 2.44
N GLY A 68 13.96 -0.04 1.63
CA GLY A 68 12.75 0.44 2.16
C GLY A 68 11.58 -0.08 1.43
N SER A 69 10.57 0.30 2.00
CA SER A 69 9.23 0.06 1.67
C SER A 69 8.76 0.78 0.45
N GLY A 70 9.48 1.80 -0.01
CA GLY A 70 9.07 2.56 -1.18
C GLY A 70 8.90 1.70 -2.42
N VAL A 71 9.78 0.73 -2.62
CA VAL A 71 9.70 -0.18 -3.75
C VAL A 71 8.46 -1.06 -3.65
N GLY A 72 8.15 -1.57 -2.46
CA GLY A 72 6.97 -2.39 -2.25
C GLY A 72 5.68 -1.62 -2.44
N VAL A 73 5.64 -0.39 -1.95
CA VAL A 73 4.46 0.47 -2.06
C VAL A 73 4.17 0.80 -3.52
N ILE A 74 5.19 1.20 -4.29
CA ILE A 74 4.98 1.55 -5.70
C ILE A 74 4.57 0.31 -6.52
N ASN A 75 5.07 -0.87 -6.16
CA ASN A 75 4.68 -2.10 -6.82
C ASN A 75 3.21 -2.44 -6.58
N VAL A 76 2.73 -2.27 -5.36
CA VAL A 76 1.31 -2.47 -5.05
C VAL A 76 0.45 -1.48 -5.82
N HIS A 77 0.83 -0.21 -5.83
CA HIS A 77 0.12 0.83 -6.56
C HIS A 77 0.02 0.49 -8.06
N SER A 78 1.14 0.13 -8.66
CA SER A 78 1.18 -0.21 -10.08
C SER A 78 0.34 -1.44 -10.42
N ARG A 79 0.36 -2.45 -9.57
CA ARG A 79 -0.44 -3.66 -9.77
C ARG A 79 -1.93 -3.37 -9.72
N ILE A 80 -2.36 -2.57 -8.77
CA ILE A 80 -3.77 -2.21 -8.64
C ILE A 80 -4.22 -1.44 -9.88
N ARG A 81 -3.43 -0.49 -10.34
CA ARG A 81 -3.76 0.28 -11.53
C ARG A 81 -3.79 -0.59 -12.79
N LEU A 82 -2.87 -1.54 -12.88
CA LEU A 82 -2.84 -2.48 -14.00
C LEU A 82 -4.06 -3.39 -14.02
N MET A 83 -4.52 -3.83 -12.85
CA MET A 83 -5.67 -4.73 -12.74
C MET A 83 -7.01 -4.01 -12.91
N PHE A 84 -7.13 -2.81 -12.37
CA PHE A 84 -8.44 -2.17 -12.22
C PHE A 84 -8.57 -0.81 -12.91
N GLY A 85 -7.46 -0.23 -13.35
CA GLY A 85 -7.48 1.07 -14.03
C GLY A 85 -6.76 2.15 -13.24
N GLU A 86 -6.51 3.27 -13.91
CA GLU A 86 -5.72 4.37 -13.36
C GLU A 86 -6.40 5.14 -12.23
N GLU A 87 -7.70 4.98 -12.07
CA GLU A 87 -8.47 5.61 -11.01
C GLU A 87 -8.34 4.89 -9.67
N TYR A 88 -7.74 3.70 -9.67
CA TYR A 88 -7.52 2.89 -8.49
C TYR A 88 -6.05 2.92 -8.09
N GLY A 89 -5.74 2.40 -6.92
CA GLY A 89 -4.37 2.36 -6.44
C GLY A 89 -4.25 2.91 -5.03
N LEU A 90 -3.09 3.50 -4.75
CA LEU A 90 -2.78 4.03 -3.43
C LEU A 90 -2.74 5.55 -3.45
N SER A 91 -3.13 6.14 -2.32
CA SER A 91 -2.83 7.52 -2.01
C SER A 91 -2.17 7.55 -0.64
N ILE A 92 -1.22 8.45 -0.45
CA ILE A 92 -0.42 8.51 0.77
C ILE A 92 -0.40 9.93 1.29
N GLU A 93 -0.72 10.07 2.58
CA GLU A 93 -0.60 11.32 3.31
C GLU A 93 0.38 11.10 4.42
N SER A 94 1.31 11.99 4.62
CA SER A 94 2.33 11.84 5.67
C SER A 94 2.86 13.20 6.09
N GLU A 95 3.15 13.30 7.38
CA GLU A 95 3.79 14.47 7.97
C GLU A 95 4.95 13.98 8.84
N PRO A 96 6.13 14.61 8.73
CA PRO A 96 7.25 14.22 9.58
C PRO A 96 6.87 14.29 11.05
N ASP A 97 7.26 13.27 11.80
CA ASP A 97 7.01 13.12 13.24
C ASP A 97 5.54 12.95 13.63
N GLU A 98 4.62 12.91 12.68
CA GLU A 98 3.19 12.69 12.96
C GLU A 98 2.69 11.34 12.48
N GLY A 99 3.28 10.80 11.41
CA GLY A 99 2.92 9.50 10.91
C GLY A 99 2.54 9.49 9.44
N THR A 100 1.98 8.37 9.02
CA THR A 100 1.62 8.12 7.62
C THR A 100 0.26 7.46 7.52
N ARG A 101 -0.52 7.89 6.55
CA ARG A 101 -1.79 7.26 6.19
C ARG A 101 -1.73 6.81 4.75
N VAL A 102 -1.90 5.51 4.52
CA VAL A 102 -2.00 4.95 3.18
C VAL A 102 -3.44 4.53 2.94
N THR A 103 -4.04 5.01 1.86
CA THR A 103 -5.38 4.61 1.46
C THR A 103 -5.30 3.80 0.19
N ILE A 104 -5.88 2.59 0.22
CA ILE A 104 -5.94 1.69 -0.92
C ILE A 104 -7.36 1.77 -1.47
N ARG A 105 -7.49 2.12 -2.75
CA ARG A 105 -8.77 2.15 -3.43
C ARG A 105 -8.83 1.03 -4.45
N ILE A 106 -9.82 0.15 -4.30
CA ILE A 106 -10.08 -0.94 -5.23
C ILE A 106 -11.58 -1.01 -5.51
N PRO A 107 -11.99 -1.58 -6.66
CA PRO A 107 -13.41 -1.74 -6.92
C PRO A 107 -14.01 -2.83 -6.02
N ALA A 108 -15.26 -2.63 -5.62
CA ALA A 108 -15.99 -3.63 -4.84
C ALA A 108 -16.54 -4.69 -5.79
N ILE A 109 -15.77 -5.74 -6.00
CA ILE A 109 -16.15 -6.84 -6.90
C ILE A 109 -16.78 -7.96 -6.07
N PRO A 110 -18.08 -8.28 -6.28
CA PRO A 110 -18.70 -9.37 -5.53
C PRO A 110 -17.98 -10.69 -5.78
N TYR A 111 -17.89 -11.51 -4.74
CA TYR A 111 -17.30 -12.82 -4.87
C TYR A 111 -18.27 -13.74 -5.57
N THR A 112 -18.07 -13.93 -6.87
CA THR A 112 -18.83 -14.87 -7.69
C THR A 112 -17.85 -15.80 -8.39
N PRO A 113 -18.28 -17.00 -8.80
CA PRO A 113 -17.36 -17.89 -9.53
C PRO A 113 -16.72 -17.26 -10.75
N GLU A 114 -17.47 -16.46 -11.50
CA GLU A 114 -16.97 -15.78 -12.69
C GLU A 114 -15.90 -14.75 -12.34
N ASN A 115 -16.14 -13.91 -11.33
CA ASN A 115 -15.19 -12.90 -10.90
C ASN A 115 -13.95 -13.51 -10.28
N ALA A 116 -14.13 -14.56 -9.49
CA ALA A 116 -13.01 -15.26 -8.87
C ALA A 116 -12.09 -15.87 -9.93
N GLU A 117 -12.67 -16.50 -10.94
CA GLU A 117 -11.89 -17.07 -12.04
C GLU A 117 -11.11 -16.01 -12.81
N ALA A 118 -11.75 -14.88 -13.12
CA ALA A 118 -11.11 -13.80 -13.84
C ALA A 118 -9.93 -13.21 -13.06
N LEU A 119 -10.09 -13.03 -11.75
CA LEU A 119 -9.03 -12.50 -10.89
C LEU A 119 -7.88 -13.49 -10.74
N GLU A 120 -8.18 -14.78 -10.64
CA GLU A 120 -7.15 -15.82 -10.58
C GLU A 120 -6.34 -15.87 -11.87
N LEU A 121 -6.99 -15.72 -13.00
CA LEU A 121 -6.30 -15.71 -14.29
C LEU A 121 -5.36 -14.52 -14.41
N GLN A 122 -5.79 -13.34 -13.99
CA GLN A 122 -4.92 -12.15 -14.01
C GLN A 122 -3.72 -12.34 -13.11
N LYS A 123 -3.94 -12.90 -11.93
CA LYS A 123 -2.87 -13.20 -10.98
C LYS A 123 -1.84 -14.14 -11.58
N TYR A 124 -2.29 -15.15 -12.29
CA TYR A 124 -1.41 -16.10 -12.97
C TYR A 124 -0.58 -15.43 -14.05
N ILE A 125 -1.20 -14.60 -14.86
CA ILE A 125 -0.51 -13.87 -15.93
C ILE A 125 0.56 -12.96 -15.37
N GLN A 126 0.25 -12.21 -14.31
CA GLN A 126 1.19 -11.28 -13.70
C GLN A 126 2.37 -11.97 -13.02
N ARG A 127 2.16 -13.19 -12.54
CA ARG A 127 3.21 -13.94 -11.85
C ARG A 127 4.08 -14.78 -12.77
N ARG A 128 3.82 -14.74 -14.06
CA ARG A 128 4.52 -15.57 -15.00
C ARG A 128 6.00 -15.21 -15.03
N PRO A 129 6.88 -16.08 -14.56
CA PRO A 129 8.29 -15.73 -14.41
C PRO A 129 9.03 -15.70 -15.74
N GLY A 130 10.14 -14.96 -15.78
CA GLY A 130 11.05 -14.94 -16.90
C GLY A 130 10.47 -14.39 -18.19
N ARG A 131 9.44 -13.74 -18.06
CA ARG A 131 8.68 -13.34 -19.24
C ARG A 131 8.48 -11.86 -19.20
#